data_85330fc7c55017079bf49fdacad7165d
#
_entry.id   85330fc7c55017079bf49fdacad7165d
#
_cell.length_a   1.000
_cell.length_b   1.000
_cell.length_c   1.000
_cell.angle_alpha   90.00
_cell.angle_beta   90.00
_cell.angle_gamma   90.00
#
_symmetry.space_group_name_H-M   'P 1'
#
loop_
_entity.id
_entity.type
_entity.pdbx_description
1 polymer ?
#
loop_
_entity_poly.entity_id
_entity_poly.type
_entity_poly.pdbx_seq_one_letter_code
_entity_poly.pdbx_strand_id
1 'polypeptide(L)'
;MNRLLSLLFSVSIAAASFAQLAGDGYYRVKNAKTQRYIYVIDDKGHINVSTSDYDLYAIILWKNFDKAASDPASVIRIMPVGNQYDLMCQGTGIHQIVDNYASIRKNNNGTYLAYATVSGMTKYLGDAEQGFSQDGVLTTNPTNEYRNWNIIPVTLDDEQYFGVKGELEYDGTHYATLYADFGFDASALPIHLKAYKVVKVVHDMATIKPVEGLVAPGTALLFTSTSAAPSDNRLPLGLNSAAAPSGNLLRGVYFQNPRKSHYNQKAYDPATMRVLGTFEDGSVGFVTSDIDFLPANKAYLPVTEGTASDLRLVTEEEYTLGIQDLTDGQTPAVSAHKGVYTLSGRQVSSDATVVDQLPRGLYIVDGVKVMVP
;
A
#
# COMPACT_ATOMS: atom_id res chain seq x y z
N MET A 1 -75.14 14.46 -10.05
CA MET A 1 -73.86 13.84 -10.42
C MET A 1 -72.78 14.48 -9.60
N ASN A 2 -72.52 13.92 -8.42
CA ASN A 2 -71.49 14.44 -7.47
C ASN A 2 -70.26 13.55 -7.58
N ARG A 3 -69.15 14.10 -8.04
CA ARG A 3 -67.84 13.47 -7.94
C ARG A 3 -67.15 13.88 -6.65
N LEU A 4 -67.09 12.99 -5.67
CA LEU A 4 -66.22 13.10 -4.54
C LEU A 4 -64.75 12.92 -4.97
N LEU A 5 -63.96 13.95 -4.81
CA LEU A 5 -62.50 13.91 -4.92
C LEU A 5 -61.92 13.45 -3.58
N SER A 6 -61.49 12.22 -3.47
CA SER A 6 -60.73 11.73 -2.33
C SER A 6 -59.28 12.20 -2.44
N LEU A 7 -58.88 13.17 -1.62
CA LEU A 7 -57.51 13.55 -1.44
C LEU A 7 -56.83 12.50 -0.51
N LEU A 8 -56.05 11.63 -1.07
CA LEU A 8 -55.11 10.78 -0.30
C LEU A 8 -53.93 11.64 0.15
N PHE A 9 -53.91 12.02 1.38
CA PHE A 9 -52.73 12.55 2.06
C PHE A 9 -51.76 11.36 2.28
N SER A 10 -50.76 11.22 1.43
CA SER A 10 -49.61 10.36 1.68
C SER A 10 -48.74 11.05 2.74
N VAL A 11 -48.89 10.67 3.98
CA VAL A 11 -47.94 11.02 5.03
C VAL A 11 -46.67 10.21 4.75
N SER A 12 -45.71 10.83 4.09
CA SER A 12 -44.36 10.32 4.03
C SER A 12 -43.78 10.42 5.44
N ILE A 13 -43.81 9.33 6.18
CA ILE A 13 -42.97 9.17 7.35
C ILE A 13 -41.56 9.10 6.82
N ALA A 14 -40.87 10.23 6.81
CA ALA A 14 -39.42 10.22 6.66
C ALA A 14 -38.90 9.48 7.90
N ALA A 15 -38.69 8.16 7.75
CA ALA A 15 -37.87 7.43 8.67
C ALA A 15 -36.52 8.16 8.64
N ALA A 16 -36.19 8.88 9.72
CA ALA A 16 -34.87 9.35 9.98
C ALA A 16 -34.01 8.08 10.01
N SER A 17 -33.43 7.73 8.87
CA SER A 17 -32.41 6.72 8.81
C SER A 17 -31.29 7.29 9.65
N PHE A 18 -31.17 6.82 10.87
CA PHE A 18 -29.92 6.93 11.61
C PHE A 18 -28.88 6.38 10.65
N ALA A 19 -28.03 7.25 10.09
CA ALA A 19 -27.03 6.83 9.15
C ALA A 19 -26.09 5.90 9.91
N GLN A 20 -26.44 4.63 9.88
CA GLN A 20 -25.56 3.51 10.19
C GLN A 20 -24.35 3.70 9.29
N LEU A 21 -23.14 3.41 9.79
CA LEU A 21 -21.97 3.34 8.93
C LEU A 21 -22.36 2.65 7.64
N ALA A 22 -22.02 3.24 6.50
CA ALA A 22 -22.47 2.79 5.19
C ALA A 22 -21.79 1.45 4.83
N GLY A 23 -22.17 0.38 5.51
CA GLY A 23 -21.76 -0.98 5.18
C GLY A 23 -20.27 -1.28 5.39
N ASP A 24 -19.81 -2.36 4.75
CA ASP A 24 -18.39 -2.73 4.65
C ASP A 24 -17.63 -1.67 3.84
N GLY A 25 -16.46 -1.23 4.33
CA GLY A 25 -15.68 -0.18 3.68
C GLY A 25 -14.34 0.09 4.35
N TYR A 26 -13.53 0.90 3.66
CA TYR A 26 -12.26 1.39 4.17
C TYR A 26 -12.41 2.80 4.73
N TYR A 27 -11.92 3.00 5.93
CA TYR A 27 -12.10 4.22 6.68
C TYR A 27 -10.80 4.67 7.36
N ARG A 28 -10.70 5.96 7.64
CA ARG A 28 -9.83 6.50 8.68
C ARG A 28 -10.65 6.84 9.91
N VAL A 29 -10.10 6.55 11.06
CA VAL A 29 -10.74 6.85 12.35
C VAL A 29 -9.95 7.97 13.03
N LYS A 30 -10.56 9.15 13.10
CA LYS A 30 -9.95 10.38 13.59
C LYS A 30 -10.65 10.83 14.86
N ASN A 31 -9.90 11.05 15.95
CA ASN A 31 -10.48 11.55 17.17
C ASN A 31 -11.06 12.96 16.98
N ALA A 32 -12.30 13.17 17.41
CA ALA A 32 -12.98 14.44 17.19
C ALA A 32 -12.38 15.59 18.04
N LYS A 33 -11.80 15.29 19.21
CA LYS A 33 -11.19 16.27 20.12
C LYS A 33 -9.73 16.56 19.76
N THR A 34 -8.91 15.52 19.66
CA THR A 34 -7.46 15.68 19.49
C THR A 34 -7.03 15.81 18.04
N GLN A 35 -7.93 15.50 17.10
CA GLN A 35 -7.68 15.48 15.66
C GLN A 35 -6.59 14.47 15.24
N ARG A 36 -6.31 13.47 16.07
CA ARG A 36 -5.35 12.41 15.81
C ARG A 36 -6.01 11.24 15.10
N TYR A 37 -5.29 10.64 14.14
CA TYR A 37 -5.71 9.46 13.41
C TYR A 37 -5.24 8.19 14.11
N ILE A 38 -6.02 7.13 14.02
CA ILE A 38 -5.59 5.79 14.42
C ILE A 38 -4.61 5.23 13.40
N TYR A 39 -3.53 4.66 13.91
CA TYR A 39 -2.60 3.81 13.19
C TYR A 39 -2.47 2.49 13.91
N VAL A 40 -2.49 1.40 13.16
CA VAL A 40 -2.28 0.06 13.71
C VAL A 40 -0.87 -0.38 13.41
N ILE A 41 -0.05 -0.40 14.44
CA ILE A 41 1.34 -0.84 14.36
C ILE A 41 1.57 -2.01 15.30
N ASP A 42 2.62 -2.76 15.03
CA ASP A 42 3.08 -3.84 15.89
C ASP A 42 4.12 -3.31 16.88
N ASP A 43 3.68 -2.65 17.93
CA ASP A 43 4.57 -2.11 18.96
C ASP A 43 4.08 -2.40 20.38
N LYS A 44 4.61 -3.45 21.01
CA LYS A 44 4.34 -3.78 22.43
C LYS A 44 4.88 -2.73 23.42
N GLY A 45 5.73 -1.80 22.96
CA GLY A 45 6.38 -0.87 23.86
C GLY A 45 5.49 0.20 24.44
N HIS A 46 4.37 0.45 23.80
CA HIS A 46 3.46 1.54 24.14
C HIS A 46 2.16 1.06 24.83
N ILE A 47 1.90 -0.24 24.86
CA ILE A 47 0.76 -0.78 25.58
C ILE A 47 1.26 -1.43 26.85
N ASN A 48 0.89 -0.86 27.98
CA ASN A 48 1.07 -1.46 29.30
C ASN A 48 0.06 -2.61 29.46
N VAL A 49 0.18 -3.63 28.63
CA VAL A 49 -0.58 -4.86 28.84
C VAL A 49 0.26 -5.76 29.71
N SER A 50 -0.07 -5.80 30.98
CA SER A 50 0.47 -6.76 31.88
C SER A 50 0.14 -8.15 31.32
N THR A 51 1.19 -8.83 30.91
CA THR A 51 1.32 -10.28 30.94
C THR A 51 0.17 -11.08 30.35
N SER A 52 0.42 -11.62 29.32
CA SER A 52 0.02 -12.90 28.75
C SER A 52 -0.34 -12.75 27.29
N ASP A 53 0.34 -13.47 26.51
CA ASP A 53 -0.02 -14.16 25.24
C ASP A 53 -0.97 -13.49 24.23
N TYR A 54 -1.34 -12.25 24.41
CA TYR A 54 -2.06 -11.50 23.40
C TYR A 54 -1.04 -10.73 22.56
N ASP A 55 -0.86 -11.20 21.35
CA ASP A 55 -0.11 -10.49 20.31
C ASP A 55 -0.90 -9.26 19.91
N LEU A 56 -0.58 -8.17 20.56
CA LEU A 56 -1.37 -6.97 20.46
C LEU A 56 -0.79 -6.07 19.39
N TYR A 57 -1.58 -5.82 18.41
CA TYR A 57 -1.36 -4.74 17.49
C TYR A 57 -1.61 -3.44 18.23
N ALA A 58 -0.59 -2.63 18.35
CA ALA A 58 -0.71 -1.36 19.03
C ALA A 58 -1.50 -0.38 18.17
N ILE A 59 -2.44 0.30 18.80
CA ILE A 59 -3.07 1.47 18.23
C ILE A 59 -2.30 2.69 18.69
N ILE A 60 -1.69 3.41 17.78
CA ILE A 60 -1.09 4.72 18.04
C ILE A 60 -1.86 5.83 17.32
N LEU A 61 -1.67 7.05 17.75
CA LEU A 61 -2.42 8.19 17.25
C LEU A 61 -1.47 9.29 16.75
N TRP A 62 -1.73 9.77 15.52
CA TRP A 62 -0.93 10.80 14.87
C TRP A 62 -1.79 11.97 14.43
N LYS A 63 -1.26 13.20 14.52
CA LYS A 63 -1.99 14.41 14.08
C LYS A 63 -1.89 14.69 12.59
N ASN A 64 -0.88 14.15 11.92
CA ASN A 64 -0.54 14.55 10.58
C ASN A 64 -1.29 13.75 9.51
N PHE A 65 -2.11 14.42 8.70
CA PHE A 65 -2.78 13.80 7.55
C PHE A 65 -1.78 13.39 6.46
N ASP A 66 -0.71 14.14 6.23
CA ASP A 66 0.27 13.80 5.19
C ASP A 66 0.87 12.41 5.42
N LYS A 67 1.09 12.06 6.70
CA LYS A 67 1.48 10.69 7.05
C LYS A 67 0.34 9.71 6.82
N ALA A 68 -0.87 10.02 7.28
CA ALA A 68 -2.05 9.16 7.12
C ALA A 68 -2.37 8.92 5.63
N ALA A 69 -2.13 9.91 4.79
CA ALA A 69 -2.43 9.84 3.37
C ALA A 69 -1.66 8.75 2.62
N SER A 70 -0.51 8.30 3.14
CA SER A 70 0.35 7.31 2.47
C SER A 70 0.76 6.13 3.35
N ASP A 71 0.27 6.06 4.58
CA ASP A 71 0.59 4.97 5.51
C ASP A 71 -0.59 3.98 5.58
N PRO A 72 -0.45 2.73 5.09
CA PRO A 72 -1.51 1.73 5.12
C PRO A 72 -2.03 1.42 6.52
N ALA A 73 -1.21 1.59 7.55
CA ALA A 73 -1.60 1.39 8.95
C ALA A 73 -2.71 2.34 9.43
N SER A 74 -3.01 3.40 8.67
CA SER A 74 -4.11 4.34 8.92
C SER A 74 -5.44 3.94 8.29
N VAL A 75 -5.46 2.93 7.44
CA VAL A 75 -6.64 2.49 6.71
C VAL A 75 -7.25 1.30 7.42
N ILE A 76 -8.45 1.48 7.96
CA ILE A 76 -9.18 0.47 8.73
C ILE A 76 -10.36 0.00 7.90
N ARG A 77 -10.46 -1.30 7.67
CA ARG A 77 -11.68 -1.91 7.15
C ARG A 77 -12.65 -2.10 8.29
N ILE A 78 -13.86 -1.59 8.14
CA ILE A 78 -14.96 -1.75 9.10
C ILE A 78 -16.04 -2.57 8.42
N MET A 79 -16.29 -3.79 8.93
CA MET A 79 -17.25 -4.74 8.37
C MET A 79 -18.41 -4.94 9.33
N PRO A 80 -19.65 -4.82 8.89
CA PRO A 80 -20.81 -5.20 9.68
C PRO A 80 -20.83 -6.70 9.96
N VAL A 81 -21.03 -7.08 11.22
CA VAL A 81 -21.20 -8.47 11.66
C VAL A 81 -22.39 -8.53 12.62
N GLY A 82 -23.56 -8.87 12.10
CA GLY A 82 -24.81 -8.78 12.86
C GLY A 82 -25.11 -7.33 13.30
N ASN A 83 -25.16 -7.11 14.61
CA ASN A 83 -25.38 -5.79 15.21
C ASN A 83 -24.06 -5.08 15.62
N GLN A 84 -22.94 -5.63 15.27
CA GLN A 84 -21.61 -5.16 15.63
C GLN A 84 -20.75 -4.97 14.37
N TYR A 85 -19.51 -4.59 14.55
CA TYR A 85 -18.55 -4.37 13.47
C TYR A 85 -17.23 -5.08 13.79
N ASP A 86 -16.66 -5.69 12.78
CA ASP A 86 -15.29 -6.15 12.80
C ASP A 86 -14.39 -5.04 12.23
N LEU A 87 -13.32 -4.71 12.95
CA LEU A 87 -12.36 -3.71 12.56
C LEU A 87 -11.05 -4.40 12.22
N MET A 88 -10.68 -4.35 10.96
CA MET A 88 -9.50 -4.99 10.41
C MET A 88 -8.49 -3.96 9.93
N CYS A 89 -7.23 -4.19 10.18
CA CYS A 89 -6.13 -3.41 9.64
C CYS A 89 -4.86 -4.25 9.63
N GLN A 90 -4.03 -4.09 8.63
CA GLN A 90 -2.76 -4.79 8.53
C GLN A 90 -2.91 -6.34 8.56
N GLY A 91 -3.92 -6.85 7.88
CA GLY A 91 -4.20 -8.30 7.76
C GLY A 91 -4.77 -8.95 9.00
N THR A 92 -5.20 -8.17 9.99
CA THR A 92 -5.70 -8.70 11.25
C THR A 92 -6.76 -7.81 11.87
N GLY A 93 -7.51 -8.35 12.82
CA GLY A 93 -8.39 -7.55 13.66
C GLY A 93 -7.62 -6.60 14.58
N ILE A 94 -8.21 -5.48 14.92
CA ILE A 94 -7.68 -4.58 15.95
C ILE A 94 -7.98 -5.21 17.31
N HIS A 95 -7.06 -5.97 17.82
CA HIS A 95 -7.26 -6.94 18.91
C HIS A 95 -7.83 -6.35 20.21
N GLN A 96 -7.55 -5.11 20.53
CA GLN A 96 -8.10 -4.48 21.73
C GLN A 96 -9.63 -4.31 21.68
N ILE A 97 -10.20 -4.44 20.48
CA ILE A 97 -11.64 -4.29 20.25
C ILE A 97 -12.27 -5.64 19.84
N VAL A 98 -11.47 -6.62 19.40
CA VAL A 98 -11.88 -7.72 18.52
C VAL A 98 -12.25 -9.00 19.21
N ASP A 99 -11.82 -9.28 20.43
CA ASP A 99 -12.33 -10.49 21.12
C ASP A 99 -13.87 -10.53 21.21
N ASN A 100 -14.53 -9.41 20.90
CA ASN A 100 -15.98 -9.28 21.00
C ASN A 100 -16.56 -8.31 19.97
N TYR A 101 -16.10 -8.19 18.77
CA TYR A 101 -16.61 -7.23 17.79
C TYR A 101 -17.00 -5.86 18.36
N ALA A 102 -16.55 -4.79 17.79
CA ALA A 102 -16.88 -3.46 18.28
C ALA A 102 -18.34 -3.09 18.02
N SER A 103 -18.98 -2.51 19.02
CA SER A 103 -20.21 -1.77 18.80
C SER A 103 -19.87 -0.34 18.38
N ILE A 104 -20.43 0.11 17.28
CA ILE A 104 -20.24 1.49 16.80
C ILE A 104 -21.59 2.19 16.86
N ARG A 105 -21.66 3.28 17.58
CA ARG A 105 -22.87 4.08 17.74
C ARG A 105 -22.63 5.52 17.33
N LYS A 106 -23.50 6.04 16.46
CA LYS A 106 -23.48 7.45 16.07
C LYS A 106 -24.08 8.33 17.17
N ASN A 107 -23.41 9.41 17.49
CA ASN A 107 -23.89 10.44 18.40
C ASN A 107 -24.75 11.48 17.66
N ASN A 108 -25.53 12.28 18.41
CA ASN A 108 -26.37 13.34 17.83
C ASN A 108 -25.55 14.43 17.11
N ASN A 109 -24.29 14.62 17.49
CA ASN A 109 -23.37 15.58 16.84
C ASN A 109 -22.65 15.04 15.60
N GLY A 110 -23.01 13.84 15.15
CA GLY A 110 -22.44 13.21 13.97
C GLY A 110 -21.16 12.39 14.22
N THR A 111 -20.55 12.47 15.40
CA THR A 111 -19.42 11.63 15.79
C THR A 111 -19.85 10.21 16.14
N TYR A 112 -18.90 9.32 16.37
CA TYR A 112 -19.14 7.91 16.71
C TYR A 112 -18.47 7.54 18.02
N LEU A 113 -19.06 6.59 18.72
CA LEU A 113 -18.45 5.83 19.81
C LEU A 113 -18.15 4.43 19.30
N ALA A 114 -16.93 3.95 19.52
CA ALA A 114 -16.56 2.55 19.34
C ALA A 114 -16.32 1.93 20.72
N TYR A 115 -16.99 0.84 21.04
CA TYR A 115 -16.90 0.19 22.34
C TYR A 115 -17.12 -1.32 22.24
N ALA A 116 -16.61 -2.04 23.22
CA ALA A 116 -16.80 -3.46 23.37
C ALA A 116 -17.00 -3.84 24.84
N THR A 117 -17.60 -4.99 25.11
CA THR A 117 -17.66 -5.55 26.46
C THR A 117 -16.46 -6.50 26.64
N VAL A 118 -15.55 -6.13 27.50
CA VAL A 118 -14.36 -6.91 27.81
C VAL A 118 -14.39 -7.28 29.29
N SER A 119 -14.36 -8.56 29.59
CA SER A 119 -14.44 -9.08 30.98
C SER A 119 -15.64 -8.52 31.76
N GLY A 120 -16.80 -8.45 31.12
CA GLY A 120 -18.04 -7.95 31.73
C GLY A 120 -18.15 -6.43 31.88
N MET A 121 -17.16 -5.67 31.41
CA MET A 121 -17.15 -4.20 31.47
C MET A 121 -17.19 -3.61 30.07
N THR A 122 -18.00 -2.58 29.89
CA THR A 122 -17.98 -1.78 28.65
C THR A 122 -16.73 -0.93 28.62
N LYS A 123 -15.89 -1.15 27.59
CA LYS A 123 -14.69 -0.35 27.31
C LYS A 123 -14.86 0.43 26.02
N TYR A 124 -14.43 1.66 26.00
CA TYR A 124 -14.50 2.54 24.86
C TYR A 124 -13.14 2.74 24.23
N LEU A 125 -13.09 2.80 22.92
CA LEU A 125 -11.95 3.33 22.21
C LEU A 125 -11.84 4.82 22.55
N GLY A 126 -10.71 5.26 23.06
CA GLY A 126 -10.49 6.64 23.49
C GLY A 126 -9.08 7.10 23.19
N ASP A 127 -8.93 8.41 23.01
CA ASP A 127 -7.64 9.07 22.97
C ASP A 127 -7.32 9.61 24.36
N ALA A 128 -6.44 8.93 25.07
CA ALA A 128 -6.08 9.32 26.44
C ALA A 128 -4.99 10.40 26.47
N GLU A 129 -5.12 11.51 25.80
CA GLU A 129 -4.15 12.61 25.67
C GLU A 129 -3.26 12.89 26.93
N GLN A 130 -3.50 12.19 28.02
CA GLN A 130 -2.80 12.37 29.30
C GLN A 130 -1.68 11.34 29.47
N GLY A 131 -0.47 11.74 29.18
CA GLY A 131 0.75 11.14 29.75
C GLY A 131 1.36 9.96 28.99
N PHE A 132 0.64 9.29 28.10
CA PHE A 132 1.18 8.31 27.18
C PHE A 132 0.97 8.85 25.77
N SER A 133 1.95 9.44 25.23
CA SER A 133 1.86 10.43 24.17
C SER A 133 1.32 9.93 22.83
N GLN A 134 0.98 8.66 22.66
CA GLN A 134 0.74 8.10 21.33
C GLN A 134 -0.34 7.01 21.25
N ASP A 135 -0.87 6.51 22.36
CA ASP A 135 -1.67 5.29 22.35
C ASP A 135 -3.18 5.55 22.43
N GLY A 136 -3.91 5.02 21.47
CA GLY A 136 -5.34 4.84 21.57
C GLY A 136 -5.62 3.72 22.56
N VAL A 137 -6.28 3.99 23.66
CA VAL A 137 -6.52 3.00 24.71
C VAL A 137 -7.99 2.68 24.78
N LEU A 138 -8.31 1.38 24.93
CA LEU A 138 -9.62 1.00 25.47
C LEU A 138 -9.66 1.37 26.94
N THR A 139 -10.50 2.33 27.28
CA THR A 139 -10.64 2.80 28.65
C THR A 139 -12.06 2.62 29.15
N THR A 140 -12.20 2.21 30.41
CA THR A 140 -13.48 2.14 31.09
C THR A 140 -14.06 3.53 31.37
N ASN A 141 -13.22 4.56 31.38
CA ASN A 141 -13.62 5.90 31.75
C ASN A 141 -12.82 7.00 31.04
N PRO A 142 -12.88 7.12 29.70
CA PRO A 142 -12.39 8.32 29.04
C PRO A 142 -13.33 9.47 29.39
N THR A 143 -12.81 10.67 29.51
CA THR A 143 -13.65 11.85 29.48
C THR A 143 -14.50 11.82 28.23
N ASN A 144 -15.75 12.28 28.28
CA ASN A 144 -16.69 12.13 27.17
C ASN A 144 -16.19 12.69 25.83
N GLU A 145 -15.25 13.63 25.85
CA GLU A 145 -14.72 14.27 24.65
C GLU A 145 -13.73 13.39 23.89
N TYR A 146 -12.86 12.66 24.59
CA TYR A 146 -11.78 11.87 23.98
C TYR A 146 -12.22 10.51 23.42
N ARG A 147 -13.45 10.10 23.62
CA ARG A 147 -14.03 8.88 23.07
C ARG A 147 -14.84 9.08 21.79
N ASN A 148 -14.94 10.32 21.33
CA ASN A 148 -15.70 10.66 20.13
C ASN A 148 -14.80 10.61 18.89
N TRP A 149 -15.26 9.91 17.87
CA TRP A 149 -14.50 9.66 16.66
C TRP A 149 -15.25 10.12 15.42
N ASN A 150 -14.53 10.64 14.45
CA ASN A 150 -14.97 10.79 13.08
C ASN A 150 -14.51 9.54 12.32
N ILE A 151 -15.46 8.83 11.73
CA ILE A 151 -15.19 7.69 10.85
C ILE A 151 -15.36 8.20 9.43
N ILE A 152 -14.23 8.34 8.72
CA ILE A 152 -14.11 9.06 7.46
C ILE A 152 -13.85 8.04 6.38
N PRO A 153 -14.73 7.87 5.37
CA PRO A 153 -14.46 6.98 4.25
C PRO A 153 -13.18 7.37 3.52
N VAL A 154 -12.37 6.40 3.12
CA VAL A 154 -11.24 6.64 2.21
C VAL A 154 -11.79 6.71 0.80
N THR A 155 -11.67 7.87 0.16
CA THR A 155 -12.13 8.18 -1.19
C THR A 155 -10.99 8.75 -2.03
N LEU A 156 -11.29 9.35 -3.17
CA LEU A 156 -10.30 10.11 -3.94
C LEU A 156 -10.30 11.62 -3.63
N ASP A 157 -11.18 12.07 -2.72
CA ASP A 157 -11.32 13.48 -2.36
C ASP A 157 -10.15 13.97 -1.51
N ASP A 158 -9.97 15.29 -1.45
CA ASP A 158 -8.95 15.92 -0.62
C ASP A 158 -9.19 15.60 0.86
N GLU A 159 -8.10 15.38 1.60
CA GLU A 159 -8.08 14.95 3.00
C GLU A 159 -8.73 13.57 3.29
N GLN A 160 -9.14 12.83 2.24
CA GLN A 160 -9.73 11.49 2.40
C GLN A 160 -8.99 10.41 1.61
N TYR A 161 -8.13 10.77 0.66
CA TYR A 161 -7.45 9.83 -0.22
C TYR A 161 -6.39 9.00 0.51
N PHE A 162 -6.11 7.83 -0.05
CA PHE A 162 -4.85 7.10 0.15
C PHE A 162 -4.03 7.21 -1.14
N GLY A 163 -2.75 7.54 -1.02
CA GLY A 163 -1.88 7.69 -2.17
C GLY A 163 -0.51 7.06 -1.97
N VAL A 164 0.09 6.60 -3.06
CA VAL A 164 1.44 6.02 -3.05
C VAL A 164 2.46 7.14 -2.99
N LYS A 165 3.34 7.10 -2.00
CA LYS A 165 4.48 8.01 -1.88
C LYS A 165 5.66 7.46 -2.66
N GLY A 166 6.19 8.24 -3.60
CA GLY A 166 7.46 7.92 -4.27
C GLY A 166 8.62 7.92 -3.26
N GLU A 167 9.45 6.89 -3.29
CA GLU A 167 10.53 6.68 -2.31
C GLU A 167 11.90 6.87 -2.93
N LEU A 168 12.07 6.38 -4.14
CA LEU A 168 13.29 6.48 -4.92
C LEU A 168 12.98 7.20 -6.22
N GLU A 169 13.97 7.86 -6.79
CA GLU A 169 13.83 8.58 -8.06
C GLU A 169 14.99 8.26 -8.98
N TYR A 170 14.67 8.04 -10.24
CA TYR A 170 15.66 7.88 -11.30
C TYR A 170 15.07 8.38 -12.63
N ASP A 171 15.77 9.27 -13.29
CA ASP A 171 15.40 9.85 -14.60
C ASP A 171 13.96 10.38 -14.64
N GLY A 172 13.55 11.12 -13.59
CA GLY A 172 12.23 11.72 -13.47
C GLY A 172 11.10 10.73 -13.17
N THR A 173 11.42 9.48 -12.92
CA THR A 173 10.47 8.44 -12.49
C THR A 173 10.67 8.14 -11.02
N HIS A 174 9.60 8.21 -10.25
CA HIS A 174 9.56 7.82 -8.85
C HIS A 174 9.10 6.38 -8.71
N TYR A 175 9.74 5.66 -7.81
CA TYR A 175 9.49 4.24 -7.53
C TYR A 175 9.09 4.06 -6.07
N ALA A 176 8.17 3.15 -5.83
CA ALA A 176 7.79 2.72 -4.49
C ALA A 176 7.31 1.28 -4.50
N THR A 177 7.37 0.60 -3.37
CA THR A 177 6.66 -0.66 -3.18
C THR A 177 5.56 -0.50 -2.16
N LEU A 178 4.49 -1.28 -2.31
CA LEU A 178 3.36 -1.29 -1.39
C LEU A 178 2.90 -2.72 -1.13
N TYR A 179 2.63 -2.99 0.15
CA TYR A 179 1.89 -4.15 0.62
C TYR A 179 0.87 -3.69 1.65
N ALA A 180 -0.41 -3.79 1.32
CA ALA A 180 -1.50 -3.22 2.13
C ALA A 180 -2.68 -4.18 2.25
N ASP A 181 -3.45 -4.04 3.33
CA ASP A 181 -4.65 -4.83 3.60
C ASP A 181 -5.92 -4.19 3.01
N PHE A 182 -5.78 -3.62 1.84
CA PHE A 182 -6.90 -3.10 1.06
C PHE A 182 -6.71 -3.37 -0.42
N GLY A 183 -7.84 -3.52 -1.11
CA GLY A 183 -7.87 -3.65 -2.56
C GLY A 183 -8.09 -2.30 -3.24
N PHE A 184 -7.76 -2.23 -4.52
CA PHE A 184 -8.00 -1.06 -5.35
C PHE A 184 -8.22 -1.47 -6.82
N ASP A 185 -8.67 -0.53 -7.65
CA ASP A 185 -8.81 -0.76 -9.09
C ASP A 185 -7.61 -0.16 -9.85
N ALA A 186 -6.72 -1.03 -10.34
CA ALA A 186 -5.55 -0.61 -11.11
C ALA A 186 -5.90 0.00 -12.46
N SER A 187 -7.09 -0.28 -13.03
CA SER A 187 -7.56 0.33 -14.27
C SER A 187 -8.02 1.78 -14.09
N ALA A 188 -8.28 2.20 -12.85
CA ALA A 188 -8.71 3.55 -12.51
C ALA A 188 -7.58 4.41 -11.89
N LEU A 189 -6.33 3.97 -11.98
CA LEU A 189 -5.18 4.75 -11.51
C LEU A 189 -5.00 6.02 -12.37
N PRO A 190 -4.44 7.10 -11.78
CA PRO A 190 -3.98 8.26 -12.56
C PRO A 190 -3.03 7.82 -13.67
N ILE A 191 -3.09 8.45 -14.84
CA ILE A 191 -2.35 8.03 -16.04
C ILE A 191 -0.82 7.94 -15.82
N HIS A 192 -0.28 8.75 -14.93
CA HIS A 192 1.13 8.80 -14.59
C HIS A 192 1.55 7.80 -13.50
N LEU A 193 0.59 7.16 -12.84
CA LEU A 193 0.83 6.15 -11.81
C LEU A 193 0.59 4.75 -12.40
N LYS A 194 1.57 3.88 -12.32
CA LYS A 194 1.46 2.50 -12.82
C LYS A 194 1.81 1.52 -11.71
N ALA A 195 1.06 0.42 -11.65
CA ALA A 195 1.32 -0.69 -10.73
C ALA A 195 1.89 -1.88 -11.50
N TYR A 196 2.90 -2.52 -10.93
CA TYR A 196 3.58 -3.68 -11.54
C TYR A 196 3.70 -4.84 -10.56
N LYS A 197 3.68 -6.04 -11.10
CA LYS A 197 4.14 -7.26 -10.47
C LYS A 197 5.49 -7.68 -11.07
N VAL A 198 6.30 -8.43 -10.31
CA VAL A 198 7.47 -9.12 -10.85
C VAL A 198 7.04 -10.52 -11.25
N VAL A 199 7.29 -10.91 -12.49
CA VAL A 199 6.85 -12.20 -13.03
C VAL A 199 8.00 -13.19 -13.24
N LYS A 200 9.23 -12.70 -13.28
CA LYS A 200 10.40 -13.52 -13.56
C LYS A 200 11.68 -12.87 -13.02
N VAL A 201 12.61 -13.71 -12.58
CA VAL A 201 13.99 -13.30 -12.25
C VAL A 201 14.92 -14.18 -13.06
N VAL A 202 15.79 -13.56 -13.86
CA VAL A 202 16.78 -14.26 -14.70
C VAL A 202 18.07 -13.46 -14.72
N HIS A 203 19.18 -14.09 -14.35
CA HIS A 203 20.47 -13.45 -14.21
C HIS A 203 20.41 -12.25 -13.25
N ASP A 204 20.66 -11.05 -13.76
CA ASP A 204 20.61 -9.76 -13.04
C ASP A 204 19.35 -8.94 -13.36
N MET A 205 18.27 -9.59 -13.84
CA MET A 205 17.05 -8.93 -14.27
C MET A 205 15.83 -9.43 -13.49
N ALA A 206 15.00 -8.49 -13.05
CA ALA A 206 13.65 -8.70 -12.55
C ALA A 206 12.64 -8.19 -13.59
N THR A 207 11.92 -9.11 -14.24
CA THR A 207 10.95 -8.76 -15.26
C THR A 207 9.66 -8.30 -14.62
N ILE A 208 9.26 -7.06 -14.90
CA ILE A 208 8.03 -6.46 -14.43
C ILE A 208 6.92 -6.49 -15.49
N LYS A 209 5.69 -6.64 -15.01
CA LYS A 209 4.50 -6.63 -15.85
C LYS A 209 3.45 -5.72 -15.24
N PRO A 210 2.80 -4.83 -16.02
CA PRO A 210 1.69 -4.02 -15.55
C PRO A 210 0.58 -4.87 -14.93
N VAL A 211 -0.05 -4.34 -13.89
CA VAL A 211 -1.25 -4.90 -13.28
C VAL A 211 -2.44 -4.06 -13.71
N GLU A 212 -3.48 -4.71 -14.18
CA GLU A 212 -4.72 -4.11 -14.62
C GLU A 212 -5.91 -4.71 -13.86
N GLY A 213 -7.02 -3.97 -13.79
CA GLY A 213 -8.24 -4.40 -13.13
C GLY A 213 -8.14 -4.35 -11.60
N LEU A 214 -8.98 -5.16 -10.99
CA LEU A 214 -9.14 -5.17 -9.53
C LEU A 214 -7.97 -5.90 -8.84
N VAL A 215 -7.36 -5.25 -7.87
CA VAL A 215 -6.27 -5.77 -7.04
C VAL A 215 -6.81 -6.16 -5.67
N ALA A 216 -6.55 -7.40 -5.25
CA ALA A 216 -6.97 -7.89 -3.95
C ALA A 216 -6.13 -7.30 -2.79
N PRO A 217 -6.70 -7.17 -1.57
CA PRO A 217 -5.93 -6.94 -0.36
C PRO A 217 -4.76 -7.94 -0.22
N GLY A 218 -3.67 -7.53 0.41
CA GLY A 218 -2.50 -8.38 0.59
C GLY A 218 -1.72 -8.69 -0.69
N THR A 219 -1.84 -7.83 -1.70
CA THR A 219 -1.06 -7.94 -2.94
C THR A 219 0.16 -7.02 -2.87
N ALA A 220 1.36 -7.60 -2.92
CA ALA A 220 2.60 -6.85 -2.96
C ALA A 220 2.87 -6.34 -4.39
N LEU A 221 3.10 -5.04 -4.56
CA LEU A 221 3.30 -4.42 -5.87
C LEU A 221 4.46 -3.41 -5.86
N LEU A 222 5.02 -3.21 -7.04
CA LEU A 222 5.89 -2.08 -7.39
C LEU A 222 5.05 -1.00 -8.07
N PHE A 223 5.30 0.24 -7.74
CA PHE A 223 4.68 1.41 -8.37
C PHE A 223 5.74 2.29 -9.02
N THR A 224 5.37 2.88 -10.14
CA THR A 224 6.13 3.97 -10.78
C THR A 224 5.23 5.16 -11.02
N SER A 225 5.76 6.37 -10.88
CA SER A 225 5.03 7.61 -11.11
C SER A 225 5.97 8.73 -11.54
N THR A 226 5.44 9.74 -12.22
CA THR A 226 6.17 11.00 -12.48
C THR A 226 6.08 11.98 -11.30
N SER A 227 5.37 11.63 -10.21
CA SER A 227 5.28 12.43 -8.99
C SER A 227 5.61 11.61 -7.76
N ALA A 228 6.35 12.20 -6.81
CA ALA A 228 6.58 11.62 -5.50
C ALA A 228 5.39 11.80 -4.54
N ALA A 229 4.50 12.75 -4.83
CA ALA A 229 3.47 13.18 -3.89
C ALA A 229 2.29 12.20 -3.81
N PRO A 230 1.89 11.75 -2.62
CA PRO A 230 0.71 10.90 -2.46
C PRO A 230 -0.58 11.54 -2.98
N SER A 231 -0.69 12.87 -2.93
CA SER A 231 -1.84 13.61 -3.44
C SER A 231 -2.07 13.42 -4.94
N ASP A 232 -1.01 13.18 -5.70
CA ASP A 232 -1.07 12.95 -7.14
C ASP A 232 -1.27 11.46 -7.45
N ASN A 233 -0.81 10.60 -6.55
CA ASN A 233 -0.77 9.14 -6.70
C ASN A 233 -1.91 8.44 -5.95
N ARG A 234 -3.12 8.97 -6.00
CA ARG A 234 -4.28 8.46 -5.26
C ARG A 234 -4.71 7.09 -5.77
N LEU A 235 -4.95 6.15 -4.85
CA LEU A 235 -5.47 4.83 -5.16
C LEU A 235 -7.00 4.79 -5.01
N PRO A 236 -7.73 4.32 -6.02
CA PRO A 236 -9.17 4.09 -5.92
C PRO A 236 -9.46 2.81 -5.12
N LEU A 237 -9.46 2.94 -3.78
CA LEU A 237 -9.72 1.82 -2.88
C LEU A 237 -11.13 1.28 -3.06
N GLY A 238 -11.25 -0.04 -3.01
CA GLY A 238 -12.54 -0.72 -3.13
C GLY A 238 -12.53 -2.10 -2.48
N LEU A 239 -13.72 -2.55 -2.10
CA LEU A 239 -13.95 -3.91 -1.60
C LEU A 239 -14.02 -4.87 -2.77
N ASN A 240 -12.87 -5.34 -3.20
CA ASN A 240 -12.77 -6.19 -4.37
C ASN A 240 -12.75 -7.66 -3.96
N SER A 241 -13.57 -8.46 -4.59
CA SER A 241 -13.51 -9.91 -4.51
C SER A 241 -12.45 -10.51 -5.46
N ALA A 242 -11.57 -9.68 -6.00
CA ALA A 242 -10.52 -10.11 -6.91
C ALA A 242 -9.51 -11.01 -6.21
N ALA A 243 -8.95 -11.95 -6.94
CA ALA A 243 -7.79 -12.70 -6.51
C ALA A 243 -6.50 -11.86 -6.69
N ALA A 244 -5.47 -12.18 -5.93
CA ALA A 244 -4.15 -11.61 -6.18
C ALA A 244 -3.70 -11.92 -7.63
N PRO A 245 -3.02 -10.99 -8.31
CA PRO A 245 -2.55 -11.21 -9.68
C PRO A 245 -1.68 -12.47 -9.77
N SER A 246 -2.06 -13.40 -10.64
CA SER A 246 -1.34 -14.67 -10.81
C SER A 246 0.11 -14.42 -11.27
N GLY A 247 1.03 -15.28 -10.83
CA GLY A 247 2.44 -15.21 -11.20
C GLY A 247 3.22 -14.03 -10.60
N ASN A 248 2.68 -13.34 -9.61
CA ASN A 248 3.42 -12.30 -8.89
C ASN A 248 4.44 -12.92 -7.93
N LEU A 249 5.71 -12.61 -8.12
CA LEU A 249 6.80 -13.07 -7.25
C LEU A 249 7.00 -12.19 -6.03
N LEU A 250 6.52 -10.94 -6.04
CA LEU A 250 6.65 -10.03 -4.91
C LEU A 250 5.89 -10.58 -3.68
N ARG A 251 6.47 -10.33 -2.52
CA ARG A 251 5.88 -10.61 -1.21
C ARG A 251 5.97 -9.36 -0.35
N GLY A 252 5.19 -9.30 0.72
CA GLY A 252 5.21 -8.18 1.64
C GLY A 252 5.03 -8.61 3.09
N VAL A 253 5.24 -7.66 3.98
CA VAL A 253 4.99 -7.78 5.41
C VAL A 253 4.21 -6.56 5.89
N TYR A 254 3.32 -6.76 6.87
CA TYR A 254 2.54 -5.65 7.41
C TYR A 254 3.28 -4.90 8.52
N PHE A 255 4.17 -5.58 9.23
CA PHE A 255 4.81 -5.03 10.41
C PHE A 255 6.32 -5.13 10.36
N GLN A 256 6.97 -4.12 10.90
CA GLN A 256 8.38 -4.11 11.21
C GLN A 256 8.55 -3.71 12.67
N ASN A 257 8.87 -4.69 13.53
CA ASN A 257 9.17 -4.41 14.92
C ASN A 257 10.44 -5.15 15.34
N PRO A 258 11.48 -4.47 15.81
CA PRO A 258 12.72 -5.09 16.26
C PRO A 258 12.57 -5.93 17.54
N ARG A 259 11.41 -5.89 18.19
CA ARG A 259 11.16 -6.66 19.40
C ARG A 259 10.69 -8.07 19.08
N LYS A 260 11.42 -9.07 19.53
CA LYS A 260 11.27 -10.51 19.23
C LYS A 260 9.92 -11.17 19.58
N SER A 261 8.89 -10.41 19.86
CA SER A 261 7.65 -10.91 20.42
C SER A 261 6.47 -10.93 19.47
N HIS A 262 6.68 -10.61 18.18
CA HIS A 262 5.60 -10.53 17.21
C HIS A 262 5.82 -11.47 16.04
N TYR A 263 4.80 -12.24 15.70
CA TYR A 263 4.85 -13.29 14.69
C TYR A 263 4.92 -12.78 13.25
N ASN A 264 4.60 -11.51 13.03
CA ASN A 264 4.52 -10.94 11.69
C ASN A 264 5.79 -10.25 11.21
N GLN A 265 6.78 -10.14 12.10
CA GLN A 265 8.08 -9.60 11.75
C GLN A 265 8.87 -10.61 10.92
N LYS A 266 9.49 -10.15 9.85
CA LYS A 266 10.33 -11.00 9.04
C LYS A 266 11.75 -10.47 9.00
N ALA A 267 12.69 -11.26 9.49
CA ALA A 267 14.11 -10.99 9.35
C ALA A 267 14.48 -10.94 7.86
N TYR A 268 15.32 -10.00 7.50
CA TYR A 268 15.87 -9.91 6.17
C TYR A 268 17.02 -10.91 6.00
N ASP A 269 17.06 -11.56 4.87
CA ASP A 269 18.12 -12.50 4.49
C ASP A 269 18.67 -12.11 3.11
N PRO A 270 19.89 -11.57 3.04
CA PRO A 270 20.48 -11.13 1.77
C PRO A 270 20.75 -12.27 0.79
N ALA A 271 20.81 -13.52 1.24
CA ALA A 271 20.97 -14.67 0.35
C ALA A 271 19.71 -14.95 -0.47
N THR A 272 18.52 -14.70 0.11
CA THR A 272 17.23 -15.12 -0.47
C THR A 272 16.22 -13.99 -0.68
N MET A 273 16.60 -12.74 -0.41
CA MET A 273 15.70 -11.59 -0.53
C MET A 273 16.38 -10.41 -1.21
N ARG A 274 15.57 -9.64 -1.95
CA ARG A 274 15.96 -8.34 -2.50
C ARG A 274 14.87 -7.33 -2.16
N VAL A 275 15.27 -6.10 -1.87
CA VAL A 275 14.37 -4.97 -1.60
C VAL A 275 14.54 -3.91 -2.68
N LEU A 276 13.56 -3.05 -2.86
CA LEU A 276 13.69 -1.91 -3.77
C LEU A 276 14.81 -0.98 -3.28
N GLY A 277 15.72 -0.64 -4.15
CA GLY A 277 16.88 0.20 -3.83
C GLY A 277 17.51 0.81 -5.08
N THR A 278 18.61 1.51 -4.90
CA THR A 278 19.38 2.16 -5.96
C THR A 278 20.70 1.43 -6.19
N PHE A 279 21.11 1.35 -7.44
CA PHE A 279 22.43 0.87 -7.83
C PHE A 279 23.49 1.98 -7.71
N GLU A 280 24.74 1.64 -7.91
CA GLU A 280 25.84 2.62 -7.88
C GLU A 280 25.70 3.72 -8.94
N ASP A 281 25.09 3.39 -10.08
CA ASP A 281 24.80 4.35 -11.17
C ASP A 281 23.54 5.21 -10.92
N GLY A 282 22.90 5.05 -9.75
CA GLY A 282 21.69 5.75 -9.35
C GLY A 282 20.40 5.15 -9.90
N SER A 283 20.46 4.17 -10.83
CA SER A 283 19.25 3.50 -11.32
C SER A 283 18.59 2.67 -10.23
N VAL A 284 17.29 2.39 -10.40
CA VAL A 284 16.45 1.73 -9.38
C VAL A 284 16.18 0.28 -9.78
N GLY A 285 16.26 -0.61 -8.80
CA GLY A 285 15.95 -2.03 -8.98
C GLY A 285 15.73 -2.74 -7.64
N PHE A 286 15.81 -4.06 -7.67
CA PHE A 286 15.80 -4.87 -6.46
C PHE A 286 17.23 -5.23 -6.08
N VAL A 287 17.66 -4.83 -4.88
CA VAL A 287 19.06 -4.94 -4.42
C VAL A 287 19.14 -5.70 -3.10
N THR A 288 20.35 -6.17 -2.77
CA THR A 288 20.67 -6.55 -1.40
C THR A 288 20.75 -5.32 -0.50
N SER A 289 20.50 -5.50 0.80
CA SER A 289 20.51 -4.43 1.80
C SER A 289 21.16 -4.93 3.09
N ASP A 290 21.49 -4.01 3.98
CA ASP A 290 22.06 -4.25 5.33
C ASP A 290 21.02 -4.13 6.45
N ILE A 291 19.73 -4.15 6.09
CA ILE A 291 18.64 -4.08 7.06
C ILE A 291 18.49 -5.38 7.86
N ASP A 292 18.14 -5.28 9.14
CA ASP A 292 17.86 -6.45 9.98
C ASP A 292 16.50 -7.09 9.67
N PHE A 293 15.50 -6.28 9.35
CA PHE A 293 14.12 -6.71 9.13
C PHE A 293 13.51 -6.02 7.91
N LEU A 294 12.61 -6.74 7.24
CA LEU A 294 11.86 -6.16 6.13
C LEU A 294 10.98 -4.99 6.60
N PRO A 295 10.98 -3.86 5.87
CA PRO A 295 10.19 -2.70 6.26
C PRO A 295 8.69 -2.98 6.13
N ALA A 296 7.92 -2.44 7.09
CA ALA A 296 6.47 -2.57 7.10
C ALA A 296 5.82 -1.99 5.85
N ASN A 297 4.79 -2.66 5.37
CA ASN A 297 3.98 -2.24 4.21
C ASN A 297 4.77 -2.09 2.90
N LYS A 298 5.95 -2.69 2.82
CA LYS A 298 6.76 -2.74 1.60
C LYS A 298 6.76 -4.12 0.97
N ALA A 299 7.00 -4.14 -0.34
CA ALA A 299 7.24 -5.38 -1.04
C ALA A 299 8.73 -5.71 -1.07
N TYR A 300 9.03 -6.99 -1.02
CA TYR A 300 10.34 -7.56 -1.30
C TYR A 300 10.22 -8.65 -2.34
N LEU A 301 11.33 -8.97 -2.97
CA LEU A 301 11.41 -10.02 -3.99
C LEU A 301 12.18 -11.22 -3.41
N PRO A 302 11.51 -12.35 -3.14
CA PRO A 302 12.18 -13.61 -2.85
C PRO A 302 12.98 -14.08 -4.05
N VAL A 303 14.20 -14.53 -3.80
CA VAL A 303 15.12 -15.06 -4.82
C VAL A 303 15.72 -16.38 -4.34
N THR A 304 16.29 -17.15 -5.28
CA THR A 304 17.08 -18.34 -4.94
C THR A 304 18.48 -17.94 -4.51
N GLU A 305 19.09 -18.72 -3.65
CA GLU A 305 20.50 -18.54 -3.28
C GLU A 305 21.39 -18.53 -4.53
N GLY A 306 22.35 -17.63 -4.57
CA GLY A 306 23.23 -17.42 -5.73
C GLY A 306 22.66 -16.45 -6.78
N THR A 307 21.45 -15.91 -6.60
CA THR A 307 20.93 -14.83 -7.46
C THR A 307 21.79 -13.57 -7.28
N ALA A 308 21.99 -12.81 -8.37
CA ALA A 308 22.73 -11.55 -8.36
C ALA A 308 22.26 -10.61 -7.23
N SER A 309 23.20 -9.82 -6.68
CA SER A 309 22.92 -8.82 -5.63
C SER A 309 21.94 -7.77 -6.11
N ASP A 310 22.09 -7.37 -7.37
CA ASP A 310 21.36 -6.29 -8.01
C ASP A 310 20.56 -6.84 -9.19
N LEU A 311 19.25 -6.56 -9.17
CA LEU A 311 18.34 -7.02 -10.20
C LEU A 311 17.69 -5.79 -10.87
N ARG A 312 18.06 -5.54 -12.12
CA ARG A 312 17.50 -4.45 -12.92
C ARG A 312 16.05 -4.71 -13.24
N LEU A 313 15.25 -3.67 -13.22
CA LEU A 313 13.86 -3.74 -13.67
C LEU A 313 13.83 -3.72 -15.19
N VAL A 314 13.21 -4.72 -15.79
CA VAL A 314 12.98 -4.80 -17.23
C VAL A 314 11.53 -5.17 -17.51
N THR A 315 10.95 -4.59 -18.54
CA THR A 315 9.61 -5.00 -19.00
C THR A 315 9.65 -6.35 -19.71
N GLU A 316 8.49 -7.01 -19.87
CA GLU A 316 8.42 -8.25 -20.68
C GLU A 316 8.89 -8.03 -22.12
N GLU A 317 8.63 -6.85 -22.68
CA GLU A 317 9.04 -6.49 -24.04
C GLU A 317 10.57 -6.37 -24.13
N GLU A 318 11.18 -5.58 -23.23
CA GLU A 318 12.64 -5.44 -23.17
C GLU A 318 13.34 -6.79 -22.93
N TYR A 319 12.78 -7.62 -22.05
CA TYR A 319 13.31 -8.97 -21.82
C TYR A 319 13.24 -9.85 -23.07
N THR A 320 12.12 -9.82 -23.81
CA THR A 320 11.91 -10.63 -25.03
C THR A 320 12.83 -10.18 -26.14
N LEU A 321 12.98 -8.88 -26.36
CA LEU A 321 13.92 -8.33 -27.33
C LEU A 321 15.36 -8.74 -27.01
N GLY A 322 15.74 -8.69 -25.72
CA GLY A 322 17.07 -9.11 -25.28
C GLY A 322 17.38 -10.61 -25.51
N ILE A 323 16.37 -11.48 -25.48
CA ILE A 323 16.55 -12.91 -25.74
C ILE A 323 16.59 -13.22 -27.23
N GLN A 324 15.78 -12.57 -28.04
CA GLN A 324 15.81 -12.80 -29.50
C GLN A 324 17.19 -12.51 -30.07
N ASP A 325 17.86 -11.47 -29.58
CA ASP A 325 19.23 -11.16 -29.99
C ASP A 325 20.27 -12.24 -29.59
N LEU A 326 19.99 -13.04 -28.56
CA LEU A 326 20.87 -14.13 -28.11
C LEU A 326 20.61 -15.48 -28.81
N THR A 327 19.40 -15.70 -29.32
CA THR A 327 19.01 -16.98 -29.95
C THR A 327 19.20 -16.99 -31.45
N ASP A 328 19.12 -15.83 -32.06
CA ASP A 328 19.23 -15.69 -33.50
C ASP A 328 20.68 -15.54 -33.97
N GLY A 329 21.65 -16.28 -33.63
CA GLY A 329 23.02 -16.22 -34.16
C GLY A 329 23.15 -15.91 -35.67
N GLN A 330 22.16 -15.31 -36.27
CA GLN A 330 22.08 -14.69 -37.57
C GLN A 330 22.15 -13.16 -37.41
N THR A 331 23.13 -12.58 -38.01
CA THR A 331 23.26 -11.12 -38.18
C THR A 331 21.94 -10.53 -38.66
N PRO A 332 21.26 -9.66 -37.88
CA PRO A 332 20.01 -9.05 -38.34
C PRO A 332 20.27 -8.31 -39.66
N ALA A 333 19.36 -8.45 -40.61
CA ALA A 333 19.36 -7.61 -41.79
C ALA A 333 19.29 -6.13 -41.32
N VAL A 334 20.32 -5.38 -41.66
CA VAL A 334 20.56 -4.00 -41.26
C VAL A 334 19.28 -3.16 -41.47
N SER A 335 18.54 -2.89 -40.41
CA SER A 335 17.53 -1.85 -40.46
C SER A 335 18.23 -0.47 -40.50
N ALA A 336 17.67 0.46 -41.26
CA ALA A 336 18.29 1.70 -41.68
C ALA A 336 18.54 2.76 -40.57
N HIS A 337 18.60 2.38 -39.31
CA HIS A 337 18.85 3.29 -38.21
C HIS A 337 20.35 3.30 -37.86
N LYS A 338 21.08 4.22 -38.47
CA LYS A 338 22.48 4.50 -38.12
C LYS A 338 22.56 5.32 -36.85
N GLY A 339 23.54 5.01 -36.00
CA GLY A 339 23.81 5.75 -34.76
C GLY A 339 23.65 4.93 -33.51
N VAL A 340 23.74 5.59 -32.36
CA VAL A 340 23.63 4.99 -31.03
C VAL A 340 22.29 5.37 -30.40
N TYR A 341 21.58 4.37 -29.91
CA TYR A 341 20.27 4.51 -29.27
C TYR A 341 20.29 3.85 -27.89
N THR A 342 19.53 4.43 -26.96
CA THR A 342 19.18 3.72 -25.71
C THR A 342 18.25 2.56 -26.02
N LEU A 343 18.08 1.62 -25.08
CA LEU A 343 17.10 0.54 -25.20
C LEU A 343 15.65 1.05 -25.33
N SER A 344 15.38 2.24 -24.83
CA SER A 344 14.07 2.93 -24.99
C SER A 344 13.89 3.58 -26.37
N GLY A 345 14.83 3.41 -27.31
CA GLY A 345 14.75 3.94 -28.67
C GLY A 345 15.13 5.42 -28.80
N ARG A 346 15.61 6.09 -27.74
CA ARG A 346 16.10 7.46 -27.82
C ARG A 346 17.48 7.48 -28.47
N GLN A 347 17.65 8.25 -29.55
CA GLN A 347 18.94 8.44 -30.17
C GLN A 347 19.88 9.24 -29.26
N VAL A 348 21.03 8.66 -28.93
CA VAL A 348 22.09 9.26 -28.10
C VAL A 348 23.11 9.97 -29.02
N SER A 349 23.42 9.35 -30.16
CA SER A 349 24.30 9.91 -31.17
C SER A 349 23.92 9.40 -32.56
N SER A 350 24.10 10.21 -33.57
CA SER A 350 24.07 9.77 -35.00
C SER A 350 25.35 9.09 -35.45
N ASP A 351 26.43 9.15 -34.67
CA ASP A 351 27.73 8.59 -34.94
C ASP A 351 27.97 7.37 -34.02
N ALA A 352 28.09 6.20 -34.61
CA ALA A 352 28.31 4.95 -33.90
C ALA A 352 29.73 4.86 -33.28
N THR A 353 30.69 5.68 -33.73
CA THR A 353 32.07 5.64 -33.22
C THR A 353 32.22 6.24 -31.81
N VAL A 354 31.21 6.94 -31.31
CA VAL A 354 31.23 7.52 -29.95
C VAL A 354 30.86 6.52 -28.86
N VAL A 355 30.59 5.27 -29.21
CA VAL A 355 30.10 4.27 -28.23
C VAL A 355 31.05 4.09 -27.04
N ASP A 356 32.35 4.12 -27.27
CA ASP A 356 33.37 3.98 -26.23
C ASP A 356 33.48 5.18 -25.28
N GLN A 357 32.80 6.29 -25.58
CA GLN A 357 32.76 7.51 -24.79
C GLN A 357 31.45 7.66 -23.98
N LEU A 358 30.54 6.68 -24.13
CA LEU A 358 29.28 6.71 -23.45
C LEU A 358 29.41 6.15 -22.01
N PRO A 359 28.54 6.58 -21.10
CA PRO A 359 28.45 5.96 -19.79
C PRO A 359 28.24 4.46 -19.90
N ARG A 360 28.74 3.75 -18.89
CA ARG A 360 28.53 2.31 -18.78
C ARG A 360 27.04 1.98 -18.95
N GLY A 361 26.74 1.06 -19.86
CA GLY A 361 25.35 0.73 -20.14
C GLY A 361 25.17 -0.10 -21.39
N LEU A 362 23.92 -0.42 -21.69
CA LEU A 362 23.54 -1.19 -22.87
C LEU A 362 22.92 -0.25 -23.90
N TYR A 363 23.49 -0.26 -25.12
CA TYR A 363 23.08 0.60 -26.21
C TYR A 363 22.78 -0.22 -27.46
N ILE A 364 22.04 0.35 -28.40
CA ILE A 364 21.86 -0.15 -29.77
C ILE A 364 22.73 0.71 -30.68
N VAL A 365 23.77 0.12 -31.26
CA VAL A 365 24.72 0.80 -32.16
C VAL A 365 24.53 0.24 -33.55
N ASP A 366 24.05 1.05 -34.49
CA ASP A 366 23.74 0.65 -35.86
C ASP A 366 22.85 -0.61 -35.94
N GLY A 367 21.89 -0.71 -35.03
CA GLY A 367 21.01 -1.89 -34.93
C GLY A 367 21.58 -3.07 -34.15
N VAL A 368 22.80 -3.00 -33.64
CA VAL A 368 23.45 -4.05 -32.85
C VAL A 368 23.52 -3.63 -31.38
N LYS A 369 23.20 -4.55 -30.50
CA LYS A 369 23.27 -4.32 -29.05
C LYS A 369 24.72 -4.36 -28.57
N VAL A 370 25.18 -3.30 -27.95
CA VAL A 370 26.57 -3.13 -27.48
C VAL A 370 26.55 -2.80 -26.00
N MET A 371 27.29 -3.54 -25.19
CA MET A 371 27.56 -3.25 -23.79
C MET A 371 28.78 -2.34 -23.71
N VAL A 372 28.61 -1.16 -23.17
CA VAL A 372 29.70 -0.26 -22.80
C VAL A 372 30.10 -0.63 -21.36
N PRO A 373 31.34 -1.08 -21.13
CA PRO A 373 31.83 -1.61 -19.84
C PRO A 373 31.92 -0.54 -18.74
#